data_67129566817620b4be1000f482497ddb
#
_entry.id   67129566817620b4be1000f482497ddb
#
_cell.length_a   1.000
_cell.length_b   1.000
_cell.length_c   1.000
_cell.angle_alpha   90.00
_cell.angle_beta   90.00
_cell.angle_gamma   90.00
#
_symmetry.space_group_name_H-M   'P 1'
#
loop_
_entity.id
_entity.type
_entity.pdbx_description
1 polymer ?
#
loop_
_entity_poly.entity_id
_entity_poly.type
_entity_poly.pdbx_seq_one_letter_code
_entity_poly.pdbx_strand_id
1 'polypeptide(L)'
;PYYLMVTAAGNNQKSYHNASPNFGKTADGFDLLLGFTVAKNGLTIAGANTEIGSKGELKNATVAGYSSFGPVDDGRIKPDLAGDGSNILTTSSETNSSYQLSAGTSMAAPGVTGSLLLLQQYHEELYGSYMKAATLKGLALHTADDVNAQGPDYKMGWGVMNAKTAAEVLQNKEFTTLINEESLANGETFSITVMANGTEPLMASISWTDPEGNYINRGELNNTTAALTNDLDIRITKSGETYYPWKLNPAKANNAATQGDNK
;
A
#
# COMPACT_ATOMS: atom_id res chain seq x y z
N PRO A 1 -13.65 -11.28 -4.07
CA PRO A 1 -14.41 -10.60 -3.04
C PRO A 1 -14.44 -9.09 -3.27
N TYR A 2 -15.49 -8.41 -2.74
CA TYR A 2 -15.67 -6.95 -2.82
C TYR A 2 -15.33 -6.24 -1.51
N TYR A 3 -14.97 -6.98 -0.48
CA TYR A 3 -14.64 -6.47 0.83
C TYR A 3 -13.12 -6.25 0.95
N LEU A 4 -12.69 -5.02 1.22
CA LEU A 4 -11.31 -4.65 1.50
C LEU A 4 -11.22 -4.08 2.92
N MET A 5 -10.48 -4.76 3.79
CA MET A 5 -10.22 -4.30 5.14
C MET A 5 -9.07 -3.29 5.14
N VAL A 6 -9.33 -2.11 5.68
CA VAL A 6 -8.33 -1.05 5.86
C VAL A 6 -7.99 -0.93 7.34
N THR A 7 -6.71 -0.94 7.66
CA THR A 7 -6.23 -0.96 9.05
C THR A 7 -5.14 0.07 9.29
N ALA A 8 -5.12 0.64 10.49
CA ALA A 8 -4.03 1.51 10.91
C ALA A 8 -2.76 0.71 11.23
N ALA A 9 -1.60 1.16 10.79
CA ALA A 9 -0.33 0.46 11.00
C ALA A 9 0.11 0.38 12.49
N GLY A 10 -0.39 1.31 13.32
CA GLY A 10 0.00 1.42 14.72
C GLY A 10 0.92 2.62 14.99
N ASN A 11 1.02 3.01 16.26
CA ASN A 11 1.73 4.22 16.69
C ASN A 11 2.93 3.90 17.60
N ASN A 12 3.63 2.79 17.31
CA ASN A 12 4.61 2.22 18.24
C ASN A 12 6.02 2.84 18.13
N GLN A 13 6.29 3.69 17.13
CA GLN A 13 7.61 4.32 16.99
C GLN A 13 7.97 5.22 18.16
N LYS A 14 7.03 6.03 18.67
CA LYS A 14 7.28 6.92 19.82
C LYS A 14 7.14 6.22 21.18
N SER A 15 6.17 5.35 21.30
CA SER A 15 5.98 4.54 22.50
C SER A 15 6.96 3.38 22.54
N TYR A 16 7.95 3.45 21.73
CA TYR A 16 8.97 2.50 21.62
C TYR A 16 9.77 2.38 22.89
N HIS A 17 9.30 1.54 23.69
CA HIS A 17 10.11 0.91 24.72
C HIS A 17 10.76 -0.32 24.09
N ASN A 18 11.72 -0.07 23.25
CA ASN A 18 12.51 -1.04 22.55
C ASN A 18 13.16 -2.07 23.46
N ALA A 19 13.06 -1.85 24.74
CA ALA A 19 13.50 -2.75 25.77
C ALA A 19 12.57 -3.96 26.00
N SER A 20 11.41 -4.02 25.31
CA SER A 20 10.56 -5.21 25.44
C SER A 20 10.89 -6.22 24.35
N PRO A 21 11.64 -7.28 24.65
CA PRO A 21 11.94 -8.34 23.69
C PRO A 21 10.70 -9.12 23.22
N ASN A 22 9.55 -8.87 23.83
CA ASN A 22 8.30 -9.58 23.58
C ASN A 22 7.64 -9.24 22.24
N PHE A 23 8.12 -8.23 21.51
CA PHE A 23 7.54 -7.82 20.23
C PHE A 23 8.47 -8.04 19.05
N GLY A 24 9.57 -8.73 19.21
CA GLY A 24 10.48 -9.08 18.11
C GLY A 24 11.19 -7.92 17.45
N LYS A 25 11.10 -6.73 18.05
CA LYS A 25 11.52 -5.48 17.49
C LYS A 25 13.04 -5.34 17.38
N THR A 26 13.51 -4.94 16.22
CA THR A 26 14.91 -4.61 16.00
C THR A 26 15.28 -3.23 16.58
N ALA A 27 16.56 -3.01 16.87
CA ALA A 27 17.03 -1.75 17.46
C ALA A 27 16.94 -0.55 16.51
N ASP A 28 16.67 -0.78 15.23
CA ASP A 28 16.57 0.23 14.18
C ASP A 28 15.16 0.80 13.98
N GLY A 29 14.19 0.31 14.73
CA GLY A 29 12.81 0.83 14.70
C GLY A 29 11.90 0.20 13.66
N PHE A 30 12.30 -0.88 13.01
CA PHE A 30 11.48 -1.70 12.11
C PHE A 30 10.80 -2.87 12.87
N ASP A 31 10.00 -3.70 12.18
CA ASP A 31 9.24 -4.83 12.75
C ASP A 31 8.21 -4.45 13.82
N LEU A 32 7.45 -3.38 13.55
CA LEU A 32 6.49 -2.83 14.52
C LEU A 32 5.03 -3.15 14.22
N LEU A 33 4.77 -3.84 13.11
CA LEU A 33 3.41 -4.18 12.69
C LEU A 33 2.93 -5.43 13.42
N LEU A 34 1.74 -5.38 14.02
CA LEU A 34 1.23 -6.43 14.89
C LEU A 34 -0.18 -6.88 14.48
N GLY A 35 -0.48 -8.14 14.73
CA GLY A 35 -1.83 -8.71 14.58
C GLY A 35 -2.31 -8.67 13.13
N PHE A 36 -3.53 -8.18 12.91
CA PHE A 36 -4.15 -8.16 11.58
C PHE A 36 -3.52 -7.16 10.59
N THR A 37 -2.64 -6.27 11.04
CA THR A 37 -1.92 -5.34 10.14
C THR A 37 -0.94 -6.05 9.22
N VAL A 38 -0.57 -7.28 9.54
CA VAL A 38 0.32 -8.12 8.72
C VAL A 38 -0.42 -8.97 7.67
N ALA A 39 -1.77 -8.88 7.64
CA ALA A 39 -2.59 -9.69 6.72
C ALA A 39 -2.32 -9.34 5.24
N LYS A 40 -2.20 -10.37 4.39
CA LYS A 40 -1.92 -10.23 2.94
C LYS A 40 -2.97 -9.39 2.21
N ASN A 41 -4.24 -9.70 2.45
CA ASN A 41 -5.36 -9.14 1.68
C ASN A 41 -5.87 -7.80 2.24
N GLY A 42 -5.43 -7.41 3.45
CA GLY A 42 -5.75 -6.12 4.03
C GLY A 42 -4.91 -4.98 3.44
N LEU A 43 -5.37 -3.76 3.62
CA LEU A 43 -4.65 -2.53 3.33
C LEU A 43 -4.23 -1.87 4.63
N THR A 44 -2.93 -1.86 4.92
CA THR A 44 -2.35 -1.31 6.15
C THR A 44 -1.82 0.09 5.89
N ILE A 45 -2.28 1.06 6.67
CA ILE A 45 -2.05 2.49 6.42
C ILE A 45 -1.10 3.07 7.46
N ALA A 46 0.04 3.57 6.99
CA ALA A 46 0.96 4.40 7.75
C ALA A 46 0.42 5.81 7.95
N GLY A 47 0.87 6.49 8.98
CA GLY A 47 0.62 7.91 9.19
C GLY A 47 1.71 8.76 8.53
N ALA A 48 1.31 9.76 7.76
CA ALA A 48 2.20 10.76 7.19
C ALA A 48 1.87 12.15 7.71
N ASN A 49 2.86 13.05 7.63
CA ASN A 49 2.66 14.50 7.64
C ASN A 49 2.67 14.95 6.19
N THR A 50 1.58 15.50 5.70
CA THR A 50 1.44 15.91 4.30
C THR A 50 1.32 17.41 4.18
N GLU A 51 1.86 17.96 3.10
CA GLU A 51 1.64 19.33 2.67
C GLU A 51 0.97 19.29 1.30
N ILE A 52 -0.27 19.78 1.24
CA ILE A 52 -1.09 19.80 0.03
C ILE A 52 -1.11 21.21 -0.55
N GLY A 53 -0.90 21.33 -1.85
CA GLY A 53 -0.98 22.58 -2.56
C GLY A 53 -2.42 23.04 -2.84
N SER A 54 -2.54 24.25 -3.35
CA SER A 54 -3.85 24.88 -3.61
C SER A 54 -4.71 24.19 -4.68
N LYS A 55 -4.11 23.31 -5.49
CA LYS A 55 -4.78 22.51 -6.52
C LYS A 55 -4.99 21.07 -6.10
N GLY A 56 -4.70 20.72 -4.84
CA GLY A 56 -4.80 19.37 -4.31
C GLY A 56 -3.59 18.48 -4.63
N GLU A 57 -2.53 19.04 -5.21
CA GLU A 57 -1.28 18.31 -5.44
C GLU A 57 -0.50 18.09 -4.13
N LEU A 58 0.10 16.92 -3.97
CA LEU A 58 1.04 16.67 -2.89
C LEU A 58 2.33 17.46 -3.14
N LYS A 59 2.69 18.38 -2.24
CA LYS A 59 3.94 19.14 -2.29
C LYS A 59 5.07 18.47 -1.53
N ASN A 60 4.74 17.89 -0.40
CA ASN A 60 5.69 17.21 0.46
C ASN A 60 4.98 16.20 1.33
N ALA A 61 5.66 15.11 1.67
CA ALA A 61 5.23 14.18 2.69
C ALA A 61 6.44 13.61 3.43
N THR A 62 6.26 13.40 4.71
CA THR A 62 7.21 12.67 5.56
C THR A 62 6.45 11.68 6.42
N VAL A 63 7.05 10.53 6.69
CA VAL A 63 6.44 9.59 7.63
C VAL A 63 6.27 10.25 9.00
N ALA A 64 5.11 10.09 9.61
CA ALA A 64 4.87 10.62 10.95
C ALA A 64 5.69 9.85 11.99
N GLY A 65 6.34 10.57 12.89
CA GLY A 65 7.28 10.00 13.87
C GLY A 65 6.71 8.99 14.86
N TYR A 66 5.41 8.76 14.85
CA TYR A 66 4.74 7.72 15.65
C TYR A 66 4.42 6.46 14.84
N SER A 67 4.37 6.54 13.49
CA SER A 67 3.89 5.46 12.63
C SER A 67 4.75 4.21 12.75
N SER A 68 4.12 3.05 12.91
CA SER A 68 4.82 1.77 12.96
C SER A 68 5.34 1.37 11.57
N PHE A 69 6.58 0.89 11.51
CA PHE A 69 7.23 0.42 10.29
C PHE A 69 7.16 -1.11 10.18
N GLY A 70 7.19 -1.62 8.93
CA GLY A 70 7.50 -3.01 8.61
C GLY A 70 9.01 -3.29 8.70
N PRO A 71 9.48 -4.34 8.04
CA PRO A 71 8.72 -5.35 7.32
C PRO A 71 7.79 -6.17 8.20
N VAL A 72 7.03 -7.09 7.59
CA VAL A 72 6.48 -8.24 8.30
C VAL A 72 7.47 -9.40 8.21
N ASP A 73 7.36 -10.41 9.09
CA ASP A 73 8.35 -11.48 9.26
C ASP A 73 8.76 -12.16 7.95
N ASP A 74 7.81 -12.38 7.04
CA ASP A 74 8.07 -12.99 5.73
C ASP A 74 8.60 -11.99 4.67
N GLY A 75 8.91 -10.77 5.06
CA GLY A 75 9.54 -9.75 4.22
C GLY A 75 8.61 -9.00 3.28
N ARG A 76 7.29 -9.29 3.28
CA ARG A 76 6.34 -8.53 2.45
C ARG A 76 6.34 -7.05 2.79
N ILE A 77 6.05 -6.23 1.76
CA ILE A 77 5.93 -4.77 1.89
C ILE A 77 4.68 -4.44 2.70
N LYS A 78 4.91 -3.92 3.91
CA LYS A 78 3.92 -3.34 4.81
C LYS A 78 4.60 -2.21 5.59
N PRO A 79 3.88 -1.10 5.91
CA PRO A 79 2.50 -0.78 5.50
C PRO A 79 2.33 -0.82 3.98
N ASP A 80 1.08 -0.88 3.48
CA ASP A 80 0.82 -0.86 2.04
C ASP A 80 0.86 0.56 1.47
N LEU A 81 0.28 1.53 2.20
CA LEU A 81 0.17 2.94 1.85
C LEU A 81 0.33 3.83 3.08
N ALA A 82 0.51 5.11 2.83
CA ALA A 82 0.37 6.16 3.83
C ALA A 82 -0.85 7.06 3.55
N GLY A 83 -1.40 7.62 4.62
CA GLY A 83 -2.41 8.68 4.57
C GLY A 83 -2.03 9.81 5.50
N ASP A 84 -2.64 10.99 5.32
CA ASP A 84 -2.45 12.09 6.26
C ASP A 84 -2.96 11.69 7.65
N GLY A 85 -2.08 11.75 8.62
CA GLY A 85 -2.35 11.30 9.99
C GLY A 85 -2.00 12.34 11.05
N SER A 86 -1.67 13.57 10.65
CA SER A 86 -1.19 14.60 11.57
C SER A 86 -2.03 15.86 11.50
N ASN A 87 -2.39 16.41 12.66
CA ASN A 87 -3.22 17.61 12.79
C ASN A 87 -4.60 17.48 12.10
N ILE A 88 -5.18 16.30 12.16
CA ILE A 88 -6.50 16.02 11.56
C ILE A 88 -7.59 16.56 12.46
N LEU A 89 -8.44 17.43 11.90
CA LEU A 89 -9.64 17.88 12.59
C LEU A 89 -10.67 16.75 12.61
N THR A 90 -11.00 16.29 13.80
CA THR A 90 -11.93 15.17 14.02
C THR A 90 -12.94 15.50 15.11
N THR A 91 -13.99 14.72 15.20
CA THR A 91 -14.99 14.87 16.28
C THR A 91 -14.37 14.59 17.64
N SER A 92 -14.89 15.25 18.66
CA SER A 92 -14.52 15.05 20.06
C SER A 92 -15.71 14.50 20.84
N SER A 93 -15.44 13.78 21.92
CA SER A 93 -16.47 13.24 22.82
C SER A 93 -16.94 14.23 23.89
N GLU A 94 -16.39 15.47 23.90
CA GLU A 94 -16.71 16.45 24.94
C GLU A 94 -18.16 16.95 24.85
N THR A 95 -18.66 17.21 23.64
CA THR A 95 -20.06 17.58 23.40
C THR A 95 -20.52 17.03 22.05
N ASN A 96 -21.84 17.12 21.77
CA ASN A 96 -22.42 16.65 20.48
C ASN A 96 -21.96 17.45 19.27
N SER A 97 -21.28 18.57 19.45
CA SER A 97 -20.81 19.47 18.38
C SER A 97 -19.34 19.87 18.50
N SER A 98 -18.58 19.20 19.37
CA SER A 98 -17.18 19.52 19.58
C SER A 98 -16.26 18.81 18.60
N TYR A 99 -15.17 19.50 18.25
CA TYR A 99 -14.10 19.00 17.38
C TYR A 99 -12.76 19.21 18.08
N GLN A 100 -11.78 18.40 17.67
CA GLN A 100 -10.42 18.49 18.17
C GLN A 100 -9.41 18.17 17.07
N LEU A 101 -8.20 18.66 17.21
CA LEU A 101 -7.07 18.19 16.39
C LEU A 101 -6.51 16.90 16.98
N SER A 102 -6.31 15.91 16.15
CA SER A 102 -5.74 14.62 16.54
C SER A 102 -4.68 14.15 15.57
N ALA A 103 -3.85 13.20 15.99
CA ALA A 103 -2.83 12.58 15.18
C ALA A 103 -2.71 11.09 15.50
N GLY A 104 -2.39 10.30 14.48
CA GLY A 104 -2.23 8.85 14.59
C GLY A 104 -2.51 8.15 13.29
N THR A 105 -2.02 6.94 13.13
CA THR A 105 -2.40 6.06 12.02
C THR A 105 -3.91 5.75 12.03
N SER A 106 -4.56 5.91 13.19
CA SER A 106 -6.03 5.82 13.35
C SER A 106 -6.80 6.98 12.71
N MET A 107 -6.12 8.09 12.36
CA MET A 107 -6.66 9.20 11.59
C MET A 107 -6.35 9.03 10.10
N ALA A 108 -5.19 8.50 9.76
CA ALA A 108 -4.80 8.19 8.39
C ALA A 108 -5.69 7.11 7.75
N ALA A 109 -5.94 6.01 8.46
CA ALA A 109 -6.70 4.87 7.93
C ALA A 109 -8.14 5.23 7.52
N PRO A 110 -8.96 5.94 8.31
CA PRO A 110 -10.30 6.35 7.89
C PRO A 110 -10.28 7.36 6.74
N GLY A 111 -9.28 8.24 6.66
CA GLY A 111 -9.11 9.14 5.52
C GLY A 111 -8.91 8.38 4.19
N VAL A 112 -8.04 7.38 4.21
CA VAL A 112 -7.86 6.46 3.06
C VAL A 112 -9.14 5.66 2.80
N THR A 113 -9.82 5.15 3.83
CA THR A 113 -11.08 4.40 3.67
C THR A 113 -12.15 5.24 3.00
N GLY A 114 -12.31 6.50 3.40
CA GLY A 114 -13.25 7.44 2.77
C GLY A 114 -12.91 7.68 1.29
N SER A 115 -11.63 7.85 0.97
CA SER A 115 -11.16 7.97 -0.42
C SER A 115 -11.50 6.73 -1.26
N LEU A 116 -11.29 5.53 -0.71
CA LEU A 116 -11.62 4.27 -1.39
C LEU A 116 -13.13 4.11 -1.61
N LEU A 117 -13.97 4.55 -0.67
CA LEU A 117 -15.43 4.54 -0.84
C LEU A 117 -15.86 5.49 -1.96
N LEU A 118 -15.28 6.68 -2.06
CA LEU A 118 -15.55 7.61 -3.14
C LEU A 118 -15.10 7.05 -4.51
N LEU A 119 -13.97 6.34 -4.56
CA LEU A 119 -13.52 5.66 -5.79
C LEU A 119 -14.46 4.51 -6.19
N GLN A 120 -15.01 3.78 -5.24
CA GLN A 120 -16.01 2.74 -5.51
C GLN A 120 -17.30 3.34 -6.06
N GLN A 121 -17.80 4.43 -5.45
CA GLN A 121 -18.95 5.16 -5.96
C GLN A 121 -18.68 5.67 -7.38
N TYR A 122 -17.53 6.29 -7.61
CA TYR A 122 -17.16 6.82 -8.93
C TYR A 122 -17.05 5.72 -10.00
N HIS A 123 -16.50 4.56 -9.64
CA HIS A 123 -16.45 3.41 -10.55
C HIS A 123 -17.87 2.91 -10.90
N GLU A 124 -18.76 2.87 -9.93
CA GLU A 124 -20.16 2.48 -10.16
C GLU A 124 -20.88 3.47 -11.05
N GLU A 125 -20.66 4.78 -10.86
CA GLU A 125 -21.22 5.84 -11.72
C GLU A 125 -20.71 5.74 -13.18
N LEU A 126 -19.44 5.38 -13.39
CA LEU A 126 -18.85 5.26 -14.73
C LEU A 126 -19.21 3.94 -15.42
N TYR A 127 -19.25 2.83 -14.69
CA TYR A 127 -19.27 1.48 -15.26
C TYR A 127 -20.43 0.59 -14.77
N GLY A 128 -21.30 1.09 -13.91
CA GLY A 128 -22.47 0.37 -13.38
C GLY A 128 -22.12 -0.81 -12.47
N SER A 129 -20.93 -0.84 -11.91
CA SER A 129 -20.47 -1.93 -11.03
C SER A 129 -19.40 -1.46 -10.04
N TYR A 130 -19.21 -2.22 -8.96
CA TYR A 130 -18.13 -1.99 -8.00
C TYR A 130 -16.88 -2.80 -8.35
N MET A 131 -15.71 -2.24 -8.05
CA MET A 131 -14.43 -2.95 -8.19
C MET A 131 -14.32 -4.09 -7.19
N LYS A 132 -13.67 -5.18 -7.57
CA LYS A 132 -13.21 -6.20 -6.61
C LYS A 132 -12.19 -5.61 -5.63
N ALA A 133 -12.04 -6.23 -4.47
CA ALA A 133 -11.11 -5.78 -3.44
C ALA A 133 -9.65 -5.71 -3.95
N ALA A 134 -9.23 -6.69 -4.76
CA ALA A 134 -7.91 -6.69 -5.37
C ALA A 134 -7.72 -5.53 -6.36
N THR A 135 -8.73 -5.22 -7.17
CA THR A 135 -8.71 -4.12 -8.14
C THR A 135 -8.63 -2.77 -7.42
N LEU A 136 -9.47 -2.56 -6.39
CA LEU A 136 -9.44 -1.33 -5.59
C LEU A 136 -8.11 -1.15 -4.87
N LYS A 137 -7.59 -2.22 -4.24
CA LYS A 137 -6.26 -2.21 -3.62
C LYS A 137 -5.18 -1.88 -4.64
N GLY A 138 -5.16 -2.61 -5.76
CA GLY A 138 -4.19 -2.40 -6.83
C GLY A 138 -4.20 -0.99 -7.39
N LEU A 139 -5.37 -0.41 -7.62
CA LEU A 139 -5.54 0.97 -8.07
C LEU A 139 -4.94 1.96 -7.06
N ALA A 140 -5.26 1.82 -5.78
CA ALA A 140 -4.75 2.69 -4.74
C ALA A 140 -3.22 2.65 -4.61
N LEU A 141 -2.61 1.46 -4.71
CA LEU A 141 -1.15 1.30 -4.67
C LEU A 141 -0.47 1.83 -5.93
N HIS A 142 -1.07 1.58 -7.11
CA HIS A 142 -0.54 2.01 -8.40
C HIS A 142 -0.49 3.53 -8.57
N THR A 143 -1.45 4.23 -7.98
CA THR A 143 -1.63 5.68 -8.12
C THR A 143 -1.15 6.49 -6.93
N ALA A 144 -0.52 5.86 -5.96
CA ALA A 144 0.05 6.53 -4.80
C ALA A 144 1.17 7.49 -5.23
N ASP A 145 1.26 8.62 -4.54
CA ASP A 145 2.39 9.53 -4.70
C ASP A 145 3.61 8.93 -4.00
N ASP A 146 4.55 8.44 -4.81
CA ASP A 146 5.83 7.94 -4.32
C ASP A 146 6.65 9.10 -3.75
N VAL A 147 7.18 8.94 -2.55
CA VAL A 147 7.92 9.97 -1.84
C VAL A 147 9.26 9.42 -1.35
N ASN A 148 10.27 10.29 -1.27
CA ASN A 148 11.66 9.95 -0.94
C ASN A 148 12.41 9.25 -2.08
N ALA A 149 12.89 8.01 -1.88
CA ALA A 149 13.54 7.22 -2.91
C ALA A 149 12.50 6.53 -3.78
N GLN A 150 12.76 6.42 -5.07
CA GLN A 150 11.85 5.76 -6.01
C GLN A 150 11.58 4.30 -5.63
N GLY A 151 10.32 3.91 -5.71
CA GLY A 151 9.83 2.59 -5.35
C GLY A 151 9.39 2.49 -3.89
N PRO A 152 8.81 1.35 -3.49
CA PRO A 152 8.23 1.18 -2.15
C PRO A 152 9.28 1.17 -1.04
N ASP A 153 8.82 1.42 0.19
CA ASP A 153 9.62 1.29 1.40
C ASP A 153 8.82 0.65 2.56
N TYR A 154 9.47 0.31 3.66
CA TYR A 154 8.82 -0.27 4.84
C TYR A 154 8.24 0.77 5.82
N LYS A 155 8.24 2.05 5.47
CA LYS A 155 7.73 3.15 6.30
C LYS A 155 6.38 3.64 5.83
N MET A 156 6.24 3.85 4.51
CA MET A 156 5.03 4.36 3.86
C MET A 156 4.50 3.46 2.75
N GLY A 157 5.10 2.29 2.56
CA GLY A 157 4.69 1.34 1.52
C GLY A 157 4.94 1.89 0.12
N TRP A 158 3.91 1.92 -0.70
CA TRP A 158 3.96 2.40 -2.09
C TRP A 158 3.81 3.92 -2.22
N GLY A 159 3.68 4.65 -1.11
CA GLY A 159 3.56 6.10 -1.10
C GLY A 159 2.32 6.61 -0.39
N VAL A 160 1.99 7.88 -0.60
CA VAL A 160 0.82 8.55 -0.03
C VAL A 160 -0.38 8.36 -0.94
N MET A 161 -1.55 8.03 -0.36
CA MET A 161 -2.81 7.88 -1.12
C MET A 161 -3.10 9.12 -1.95
N ASN A 162 -3.28 8.93 -3.27
CA ASN A 162 -3.71 9.97 -4.20
C ASN A 162 -5.05 9.58 -4.87
N ALA A 163 -6.15 9.98 -4.24
CA ALA A 163 -7.49 9.68 -4.74
C ALA A 163 -7.80 10.39 -6.07
N LYS A 164 -7.18 11.55 -6.32
CA LYS A 164 -7.36 12.28 -7.58
C LYS A 164 -6.76 11.49 -8.75
N THR A 165 -5.49 11.10 -8.66
CA THR A 165 -4.85 10.29 -9.71
C THR A 165 -5.57 8.96 -9.91
N ALA A 166 -6.04 8.32 -8.83
CA ALA A 166 -6.85 7.11 -8.93
C ALA A 166 -8.17 7.33 -9.70
N ALA A 167 -8.86 8.44 -9.46
CA ALA A 167 -10.06 8.80 -10.19
C ALA A 167 -9.77 9.12 -11.68
N GLU A 168 -8.65 9.81 -11.96
CA GLU A 168 -8.20 10.08 -13.33
C GLU A 168 -7.87 8.80 -14.09
N VAL A 169 -7.25 7.81 -13.43
CA VAL A 169 -7.01 6.47 -14.00
C VAL A 169 -8.33 5.76 -14.33
N LEU A 170 -9.33 5.82 -13.45
CA LEU A 170 -10.66 5.27 -13.74
C LEU A 170 -11.32 5.97 -14.93
N GLN A 171 -11.30 7.30 -14.94
CA GLN A 171 -11.91 8.09 -16.01
C GLN A 171 -11.28 7.81 -17.38
N ASN A 172 -9.99 7.55 -17.44
CA ASN A 172 -9.23 7.33 -18.67
C ASN A 172 -9.07 5.83 -19.03
N LYS A 173 -9.81 4.94 -18.37
CA LYS A 173 -9.82 3.51 -18.68
C LYS A 173 -10.17 3.29 -20.15
N GLU A 174 -9.41 2.42 -20.82
CA GLU A 174 -9.48 2.10 -22.24
C GLU A 174 -9.01 3.19 -23.20
N PHE A 175 -8.63 4.37 -22.70
CA PHE A 175 -8.01 5.42 -23.50
C PHE A 175 -6.50 5.48 -23.30
N THR A 176 -6.07 5.84 -22.09
CA THR A 176 -4.65 5.94 -21.73
C THR A 176 -4.28 5.03 -20.57
N THR A 177 -5.26 4.42 -19.92
CA THR A 177 -5.08 3.48 -18.82
C THR A 177 -5.83 2.19 -19.10
N LEU A 178 -5.33 1.09 -18.53
CA LEU A 178 -5.93 -0.23 -18.66
C LEU A 178 -6.13 -0.84 -17.28
N ILE A 179 -7.35 -1.28 -17.00
CA ILE A 179 -7.70 -2.00 -15.77
C ILE A 179 -8.44 -3.26 -16.17
N ASN A 180 -7.79 -4.42 -16.04
CA ASN A 180 -8.36 -5.73 -16.34
C ASN A 180 -8.50 -6.56 -15.07
N GLU A 181 -9.58 -7.31 -14.98
CA GLU A 181 -9.79 -8.35 -13.98
C GLU A 181 -9.74 -9.72 -14.65
N GLU A 182 -8.61 -10.37 -14.55
CA GLU A 182 -8.33 -11.64 -15.23
C GLU A 182 -8.36 -12.82 -14.25
N SER A 183 -8.43 -14.02 -14.80
CA SER A 183 -8.25 -15.28 -14.08
C SER A 183 -7.11 -16.06 -14.71
N LEU A 184 -6.20 -16.55 -13.89
CA LEU A 184 -5.02 -17.28 -14.34
C LEU A 184 -4.99 -18.65 -13.64
N ALA A 185 -4.91 -19.73 -14.41
CA ALA A 185 -4.72 -21.06 -13.85
C ALA A 185 -3.23 -21.31 -13.54
N ASN A 186 -2.96 -22.33 -12.73
CA ASN A 186 -1.58 -22.66 -12.34
C ASN A 186 -0.71 -22.96 -13.58
N GLY A 187 0.40 -22.26 -13.69
CA GLY A 187 1.36 -22.37 -14.80
C GLY A 187 0.97 -21.60 -16.06
N GLU A 188 -0.15 -20.88 -16.07
CA GLU A 188 -0.54 -20.03 -17.20
C GLU A 188 0.16 -18.68 -17.17
N THR A 189 0.21 -18.05 -18.34
CA THR A 189 0.74 -16.68 -18.52
C THR A 189 -0.29 -15.84 -19.26
N PHE A 190 -0.62 -14.69 -18.70
CA PHE A 190 -1.35 -13.64 -19.41
C PHE A 190 -0.35 -12.65 -20.02
N SER A 191 -0.54 -12.31 -21.28
CA SER A 191 0.30 -11.36 -22.00
C SER A 191 -0.54 -10.39 -22.81
N ILE A 192 -0.16 -9.12 -22.76
CA ILE A 192 -0.80 -8.06 -23.51
C ILE A 192 0.27 -7.16 -24.13
N THR A 193 0.05 -6.72 -25.36
CA THR A 193 0.90 -5.72 -26.01
C THR A 193 0.24 -4.35 -25.88
N VAL A 194 0.98 -3.38 -25.35
CA VAL A 194 0.53 -2.00 -25.19
C VAL A 194 1.47 -1.05 -25.93
N MET A 195 0.93 0.09 -26.34
CA MET A 195 1.71 1.16 -26.99
C MET A 195 1.89 2.30 -26.00
N ALA A 196 3.12 2.53 -25.55
CA ALA A 196 3.43 3.68 -24.73
C ALA A 196 3.50 4.95 -25.60
N ASN A 197 2.98 6.06 -25.09
CA ASN A 197 2.98 7.36 -25.78
C ASN A 197 4.38 8.02 -25.85
N GLY A 198 5.33 7.54 -25.03
CA GLY A 198 6.70 8.03 -24.98
C GLY A 198 6.91 9.34 -24.20
N THR A 199 5.85 9.88 -23.58
CA THR A 199 5.94 11.12 -22.78
C THR A 199 6.13 10.83 -21.28
N GLU A 200 5.62 9.69 -20.82
CA GLU A 200 5.71 9.27 -19.43
C GLU A 200 6.15 7.80 -19.34
N PRO A 201 6.74 7.38 -18.23
CA PRO A 201 7.06 5.97 -18.01
C PRO A 201 5.82 5.09 -18.09
N LEU A 202 5.93 3.95 -18.80
CA LEU A 202 4.91 2.91 -18.72
C LEU A 202 4.98 2.22 -17.35
N MET A 203 3.88 2.26 -16.61
CA MET A 203 3.74 1.57 -15.33
C MET A 203 2.76 0.42 -15.46
N ALA A 204 3.07 -0.70 -14.81
CA ALA A 204 2.17 -1.85 -14.73
C ALA A 204 2.19 -2.43 -13.31
N SER A 205 1.02 -2.85 -12.83
CA SER A 205 0.87 -3.48 -11.52
C SER A 205 -0.06 -4.68 -11.61
N ILE A 206 0.17 -5.68 -10.77
CA ILE A 206 -0.76 -6.76 -10.51
C ILE A 206 -1.18 -6.74 -9.04
N SER A 207 -2.42 -7.09 -8.78
CA SER A 207 -2.96 -7.23 -7.43
C SER A 207 -3.96 -8.38 -7.40
N TRP A 208 -3.87 -9.22 -6.38
CA TRP A 208 -4.77 -10.36 -6.24
C TRP A 208 -5.15 -10.60 -4.80
N THR A 209 -6.24 -11.33 -4.61
CA THR A 209 -6.62 -11.86 -3.29
C THR A 209 -6.04 -13.25 -3.18
N ASP A 210 -5.16 -13.45 -2.21
CA ASP A 210 -4.48 -14.73 -2.00
C ASP A 210 -5.11 -15.50 -0.84
N PRO A 211 -5.38 -16.79 -0.97
CA PRO A 211 -5.82 -17.64 0.14
C PRO A 211 -4.82 -17.68 1.29
N GLU A 212 -5.22 -18.19 2.43
CA GLU A 212 -4.33 -18.42 3.55
C GLU A 212 -3.15 -19.33 3.13
N GLY A 213 -1.96 -19.01 3.61
CA GLY A 213 -0.79 -19.84 3.37
C GLY A 213 -0.81 -21.13 4.21
N ASN A 214 -0.14 -22.16 3.73
CA ASN A 214 0.00 -23.43 4.45
C ASN A 214 0.89 -23.32 5.69
N TYR A 215 1.76 -22.31 5.73
CA TYR A 215 2.64 -22.04 6.86
C TYR A 215 2.02 -21.00 7.80
N ILE A 216 1.96 -21.34 9.06
CA ILE A 216 1.54 -20.43 10.15
C ILE A 216 2.76 -20.18 11.03
N ASN A 217 3.27 -18.94 11.01
CA ASN A 217 4.29 -18.51 11.96
C ASN A 217 3.70 -18.51 13.38
N ARG A 218 4.27 -19.29 14.28
CA ARG A 218 3.82 -19.44 15.67
C ARG A 218 4.67 -18.63 16.67
N GLY A 219 5.29 -17.54 16.21
CA GLY A 219 6.11 -16.67 17.04
C GLY A 219 7.62 -16.84 16.77
N GLU A 220 7.98 -17.39 15.63
CA GLU A 220 9.35 -17.40 15.15
C GLU A 220 9.67 -16.01 14.58
N LEU A 221 10.68 -15.36 15.17
CA LEU A 221 11.09 -14.02 14.75
C LEU A 221 11.77 -14.06 13.38
N ASN A 222 11.42 -13.10 12.52
CA ASN A 222 12.03 -12.92 11.19
C ASN A 222 12.04 -14.21 10.35
N ASN A 223 10.99 -15.01 10.48
CA ASN A 223 10.86 -16.20 9.66
C ASN A 223 10.43 -15.82 8.24
N THR A 224 11.34 -15.95 7.29
CA THR A 224 11.17 -15.60 5.89
C THR A 224 10.41 -16.65 5.07
N THR A 225 9.83 -17.66 5.68
CA THR A 225 8.99 -18.62 4.97
C THR A 225 7.80 -17.92 4.35
N ALA A 226 7.73 -17.97 3.02
CA ALA A 226 6.69 -17.28 2.27
C ALA A 226 5.28 -17.80 2.64
N ALA A 227 4.39 -16.87 2.95
CA ALA A 227 2.99 -17.16 3.26
C ALA A 227 2.08 -17.06 2.02
N LEU A 228 2.65 -17.00 0.81
CA LEU A 228 1.92 -16.99 -0.45
C LEU A 228 1.41 -18.37 -0.81
N THR A 229 0.18 -18.43 -1.30
CA THR A 229 -0.42 -19.61 -1.94
C THR A 229 -0.31 -19.51 -3.47
N ASN A 230 -0.59 -18.33 -4.02
CA ASN A 230 -0.43 -18.03 -5.43
C ASN A 230 0.69 -16.99 -5.57
N ASP A 231 1.77 -17.37 -6.20
CA ASP A 231 2.93 -16.52 -6.47
C ASP A 231 2.87 -16.03 -7.92
N LEU A 232 2.51 -14.76 -8.09
CA LEU A 232 2.33 -14.12 -9.38
C LEU A 232 3.44 -13.13 -9.65
N ASP A 233 4.02 -13.22 -10.83
CA ASP A 233 5.04 -12.32 -11.32
C ASP A 233 4.52 -11.36 -12.39
N ILE A 234 5.07 -10.16 -12.45
CA ILE A 234 4.86 -9.23 -13.55
C ILE A 234 6.20 -8.84 -14.17
N ARG A 235 6.21 -8.70 -15.51
CA ARG A 235 7.36 -8.20 -16.26
C ARG A 235 6.90 -7.35 -17.43
N ILE A 236 7.65 -6.31 -17.75
CA ILE A 236 7.50 -5.54 -18.98
C ILE A 236 8.68 -5.87 -19.88
N THR A 237 8.42 -6.16 -21.16
CA THR A 237 9.49 -6.41 -22.15
C THR A 237 9.40 -5.38 -23.27
N LYS A 238 10.55 -4.87 -23.71
CA LYS A 238 10.66 -3.94 -24.84
C LYS A 238 11.97 -4.20 -25.59
N SER A 239 11.87 -4.50 -26.87
CA SER A 239 13.05 -4.67 -27.75
C SER A 239 14.11 -5.67 -27.22
N GLY A 240 13.67 -6.72 -26.54
CA GLY A 240 14.54 -7.74 -25.97
C GLY A 240 15.03 -7.45 -24.55
N GLU A 241 14.78 -6.26 -24.04
CA GLU A 241 15.03 -5.94 -22.62
C GLU A 241 13.85 -6.34 -21.74
N THR A 242 14.14 -6.76 -20.51
CA THR A 242 13.14 -7.11 -19.49
C THR A 242 13.26 -6.15 -18.29
N TYR A 243 12.13 -5.55 -17.94
CA TYR A 243 11.99 -4.68 -16.78
C TYR A 243 11.27 -5.46 -15.69
N TYR A 244 11.92 -5.56 -14.55
CA TYR A 244 11.49 -6.33 -13.39
C TYR A 244 10.75 -5.44 -12.39
N PRO A 245 9.90 -6.03 -11.52
CA PRO A 245 9.21 -5.29 -10.48
C PRO A 245 10.18 -4.76 -9.41
N TRP A 246 9.63 -3.89 -8.56
CA TRP A 246 10.32 -3.42 -7.36
C TRP A 246 10.39 -4.51 -6.30
N LYS A 247 11.51 -4.55 -5.59
CA LYS A 247 11.71 -5.42 -4.43
C LYS A 247 12.47 -4.72 -3.31
N LEU A 248 12.20 -5.13 -2.08
CA LEU A 248 12.90 -4.71 -0.87
C LEU A 248 13.74 -5.86 -0.30
N ASN A 249 14.70 -5.50 0.52
CA ASN A 249 15.49 -6.45 1.28
C ASN A 249 15.14 -6.32 2.76
N PRO A 250 14.41 -7.28 3.38
CA PRO A 250 14.02 -7.18 4.78
C PRO A 250 15.21 -7.17 5.74
N ALA A 251 16.32 -7.80 5.38
CA ALA A 251 17.57 -7.75 6.18
C ALA A 251 18.26 -6.37 6.14
N LYS A 252 17.81 -5.46 5.27
CA LYS A 252 18.29 -4.08 5.13
C LYS A 252 17.09 -3.15 4.94
N ALA A 253 16.21 -3.16 5.89
CA ALA A 253 14.87 -2.53 5.81
C ALA A 253 14.90 -1.02 5.50
N ASN A 254 16.00 -0.32 5.82
CA ASN A 254 16.14 1.11 5.54
C ASN A 254 16.72 1.43 4.14
N ASN A 255 17.11 0.41 3.36
CA ASN A 255 17.63 0.63 2.02
C ASN A 255 16.49 0.96 1.04
N ALA A 256 16.85 1.72 -0.01
CA ALA A 256 15.95 1.97 -1.12
C ALA A 256 15.58 0.67 -1.84
N ALA A 257 14.40 0.66 -2.45
CA ALA A 257 13.95 -0.43 -3.31
C ALA A 257 14.88 -0.60 -4.52
N THR A 258 14.93 -1.80 -5.03
CA THR A 258 15.67 -2.14 -6.25
C THR A 258 14.75 -2.87 -7.22
N GLN A 259 15.05 -2.83 -8.50
CA GLN A 259 14.34 -3.65 -9.48
C GLN A 259 15.06 -5.01 -9.62
N GLY A 260 14.30 -6.06 -9.77
CA GLY A 260 14.84 -7.39 -9.96
C GLY A 260 13.81 -8.49 -9.82
N ASP A 261 14.19 -9.70 -10.20
CA ASP A 261 13.38 -10.88 -9.92
C ASP A 261 13.21 -11.01 -8.40
N ASN A 262 11.99 -11.17 -7.95
CA ASN A 262 11.62 -11.24 -6.53
C ASN A 262 11.46 -12.67 -6.02
N LYS A 263 11.99 -13.65 -6.76
CA LYS A 263 12.04 -15.07 -6.34
C LYS A 263 12.89 -15.27 -5.11
#